data_e7197abd183be2897470a7c44c03d788
#
_entry.id   e7197abd183be2897470a7c44c03d788
#
_cell.length_a   1.000
_cell.length_b   1.000
_cell.length_c   1.000
_cell.angle_alpha   90.00
_cell.angle_beta   90.00
_cell.angle_gamma   90.00
#
_symmetry.space_group_name_H-M   'P 1'
#
loop_
_entity.id
_entity.type
_entity.pdbx_description
1 polymer ?
#
loop_
_entity_poly.entity_id
_entity_poly.type
_entity_poly.pdbx_seq_one_letter_code
_entity_poly.pdbx_strand_id
1 'polypeptide(L)'
;MRRAAVFGLLHAGLAVARSLGRAGIPVTGIAWNARDFGLKSRYLDRRHVVPPGDDAAVLEALGEERVVFFPERDEHVEFALRNWDELKARADLPLPEDAEAVRRLRRKDVLPLVAAEAEVPSPRTVLAADDEAVRGAGLRPPLVVKAVEGQEYALAFGHKAVVADNVDEAHLAVREARDRGFHMIVQEVVPDSHERVYSLLAYIGRSGEPLVTLVGRKVRQGPLRFGTSAVFEVDYDERVLELGLRLLRTAGYTGIAHVEFAQDPRNGEFQLLEVNTRLPVWAALAANRHLDLPKIAYDDLTGKEVAALPTFREQLTWIYLAKDVWVSLQMARRRELRAREFASRYLRGRKARAVFARDDLWPAVASLGYLRSRTP
;
A
#
# COMPACT_ATOMS: atom_id res chain seq x y z
N MET A 1 18.41 23.17 -2.49
CA MET A 1 17.17 22.35 -2.51
C MET A 1 17.59 20.95 -2.04
N ARG A 2 16.92 20.38 -1.02
CA ARG A 2 17.29 19.09 -0.46
C ARG A 2 16.99 17.99 -1.48
N ARG A 3 17.84 16.97 -1.58
CA ARG A 3 17.63 15.82 -2.47
C ARG A 3 16.55 14.90 -1.92
N ALA A 4 15.77 14.27 -2.80
CA ALA A 4 14.90 13.15 -2.44
C ALA A 4 15.56 11.82 -2.79
N ALA A 5 15.39 10.81 -1.95
CA ALA A 5 15.77 9.43 -2.21
C ALA A 5 14.51 8.56 -2.27
N VAL A 6 14.34 7.83 -3.35
CA VAL A 6 13.19 6.93 -3.56
C VAL A 6 13.69 5.50 -3.58
N PHE A 7 13.28 4.73 -2.57
CA PHE A 7 13.68 3.33 -2.45
C PHE A 7 12.59 2.40 -2.94
N GLY A 8 12.88 1.69 -4.03
CA GLY A 8 11.95 0.98 -4.88
C GLY A 8 11.47 1.85 -6.03
N LEU A 9 11.51 1.30 -7.25
CA LEU A 9 11.26 2.05 -8.47
C LEU A 9 10.26 1.33 -9.39
N LEU A 10 9.20 0.77 -8.78
CA LEU A 10 8.04 0.27 -9.49
C LEU A 10 6.97 1.38 -9.61
N HIS A 11 5.71 1.08 -9.32
CA HIS A 11 4.60 1.99 -9.61
C HIS A 11 4.59 3.24 -8.71
N ALA A 12 4.68 3.04 -7.39
CA ALA A 12 4.62 4.14 -6.44
C ALA A 12 5.91 4.95 -6.44
N GLY A 13 7.07 4.30 -6.44
CA GLY A 13 8.35 4.99 -6.53
C GLY A 13 8.53 5.78 -7.81
N LEU A 14 8.09 5.24 -8.97
CA LEU A 14 8.06 5.98 -10.23
C LEU A 14 7.15 7.22 -10.13
N ALA A 15 5.99 7.11 -9.48
CA ALA A 15 5.09 8.25 -9.29
C ALA A 15 5.75 9.34 -8.43
N VAL A 16 6.43 8.97 -7.35
CA VAL A 16 7.21 9.89 -6.50
C VAL A 16 8.33 10.56 -7.30
N ALA A 17 9.15 9.76 -8.00
CA ALA A 17 10.27 10.29 -8.79
C ALA A 17 9.81 11.30 -9.84
N ARG A 18 8.69 11.03 -10.52
CA ARG A 18 8.08 11.93 -11.50
C ARG A 18 7.52 13.20 -10.90
N SER A 19 6.81 13.09 -9.76
CA SER A 19 6.26 14.24 -9.05
C SER A 19 7.38 15.21 -8.67
N LEU A 20 8.37 14.71 -7.93
CA LEU A 20 9.47 15.53 -7.42
C LEU A 20 10.39 16.03 -8.55
N GLY A 21 10.71 15.18 -9.52
CA GLY A 21 11.55 15.57 -10.65
C GLY A 21 10.91 16.64 -11.54
N ARG A 22 9.58 16.59 -11.78
CA ARG A 22 8.84 17.66 -12.47
C ARG A 22 8.86 18.99 -11.72
N ALA A 23 8.94 18.92 -10.40
CA ALA A 23 9.08 20.09 -9.55
C ALA A 23 10.55 20.60 -9.45
N GLY A 24 11.49 19.99 -10.21
CA GLY A 24 12.90 20.38 -10.22
C GLY A 24 13.68 19.88 -8.98
N ILE A 25 13.11 19.00 -8.17
CA ILE A 25 13.78 18.40 -7.02
C ILE A 25 14.69 17.29 -7.51
N PRO A 26 16.01 17.30 -7.15
CA PRO A 26 16.92 16.22 -7.53
C PRO A 26 16.55 14.92 -6.84
N VAL A 27 16.44 13.82 -7.61
CA VAL A 27 15.99 12.51 -7.11
C VAL A 27 17.06 11.44 -7.28
N THR A 28 17.42 10.79 -6.19
CA THR A 28 18.18 9.54 -6.18
C THR A 28 17.21 8.36 -6.18
N GLY A 29 17.32 7.48 -7.17
CA GLY A 29 16.58 6.22 -7.21
C GLY A 29 17.44 5.07 -6.69
N ILE A 30 16.92 4.29 -5.76
CA ILE A 30 17.56 3.11 -5.18
C ILE A 30 16.66 1.91 -5.45
N ALA A 31 17.20 0.80 -5.95
CA ALA A 31 16.45 -0.41 -6.24
C ALA A 31 17.26 -1.66 -5.90
N TRP A 32 16.57 -2.70 -5.45
CA TRP A 32 17.18 -4.04 -5.30
C TRP A 32 17.21 -4.82 -6.61
N ASN A 33 16.43 -4.43 -7.60
CA ASN A 33 16.37 -5.14 -8.87
C ASN A 33 16.66 -4.20 -10.04
N ALA A 34 17.68 -4.50 -10.82
CA ALA A 34 18.06 -3.74 -12.02
C ALA A 34 16.93 -3.68 -13.09
N ARG A 35 15.91 -4.56 -12.97
CA ARG A 35 14.74 -4.59 -13.84
C ARG A 35 13.61 -3.68 -13.39
N ASP A 36 13.73 -2.99 -12.25
CA ASP A 36 12.72 -2.02 -11.82
C ASP A 36 12.60 -0.94 -12.89
N PHE A 37 11.44 -0.88 -13.53
CA PHE A 37 11.24 -0.06 -14.74
C PHE A 37 11.40 1.45 -14.49
N GLY A 38 11.18 1.90 -13.26
CA GLY A 38 11.37 3.30 -12.86
C GLY A 38 12.84 3.74 -12.88
N LEU A 39 13.83 2.80 -12.87
CA LEU A 39 15.24 3.13 -13.11
C LEU A 39 15.48 3.79 -14.48
N LYS A 40 14.56 3.64 -15.42
CA LYS A 40 14.62 4.27 -16.75
C LYS A 40 13.96 5.65 -16.79
N SER A 41 13.46 6.16 -15.66
CA SER A 41 12.89 7.51 -15.62
C SER A 41 13.95 8.58 -15.86
N ARG A 42 13.59 9.58 -16.68
CA ARG A 42 14.42 10.77 -16.92
C ARG A 42 14.52 11.67 -15.69
N TYR A 43 13.62 11.49 -14.72
CA TYR A 43 13.52 12.28 -13.50
C TYR A 43 14.41 11.79 -12.36
N LEU A 44 15.29 10.81 -12.62
CA LEU A 44 16.31 10.39 -11.67
C LEU A 44 17.66 11.02 -12.03
N ASP A 45 18.26 11.75 -11.10
CA ASP A 45 19.64 12.27 -11.23
C ASP A 45 20.68 11.18 -10.95
N ARG A 46 20.41 10.37 -9.92
CA ARG A 46 21.29 9.26 -9.50
C ARG A 46 20.49 7.95 -9.47
N ARG A 47 21.18 6.84 -9.78
CA ARG A 47 20.59 5.50 -9.81
C ARG A 47 21.52 4.52 -9.14
N HIS A 48 21.00 3.81 -8.13
CA HIS A 48 21.74 2.77 -7.43
C HIS A 48 20.94 1.47 -7.51
N VAL A 49 21.63 0.40 -7.90
CA VAL A 49 21.11 -0.96 -7.79
C VAL A 49 21.96 -1.65 -6.74
N VAL A 50 21.33 -2.00 -5.64
CA VAL A 50 21.99 -2.60 -4.48
C VAL A 50 21.46 -4.03 -4.26
N PRO A 51 22.27 -4.95 -3.73
CA PRO A 51 21.81 -6.31 -3.46
C PRO A 51 20.64 -6.31 -2.46
N PRO A 52 19.64 -7.19 -2.63
CA PRO A 52 18.61 -7.38 -1.61
C PRO A 52 19.21 -7.78 -0.26
N GLY A 53 18.80 -7.09 0.82
CA GLY A 53 19.31 -7.35 2.17
C GLY A 53 20.63 -6.66 2.52
N ASP A 54 21.26 -5.96 1.58
CA ASP A 54 22.43 -5.14 1.86
C ASP A 54 21.98 -3.75 2.33
N ASP A 55 21.64 -3.66 3.62
CA ASP A 55 21.17 -2.44 4.24
C ASP A 55 22.27 -1.35 4.24
N ALA A 56 23.54 -1.72 4.36
CA ALA A 56 24.66 -0.78 4.33
C ALA A 56 24.80 -0.10 2.96
N ALA A 57 24.68 -0.86 1.87
CA ALA A 57 24.71 -0.30 0.51
C ALA A 57 23.53 0.66 0.24
N VAL A 58 22.36 0.42 0.83
CA VAL A 58 21.23 1.36 0.74
C VAL A 58 21.54 2.67 1.46
N LEU A 59 22.12 2.59 2.67
CA LEU A 59 22.51 3.77 3.45
C LEU A 59 23.63 4.57 2.76
N GLU A 60 24.60 3.89 2.16
CA GLU A 60 25.66 4.53 1.38
C GLU A 60 25.10 5.27 0.15
N ALA A 61 24.12 4.67 -0.54
CA ALA A 61 23.46 5.27 -1.70
C ALA A 61 22.71 6.59 -1.39
N LEU A 62 22.40 6.88 -0.13
CA LEU A 62 21.82 8.16 0.29
C LEU A 62 22.84 9.31 0.20
N GLY A 63 24.14 9.00 0.36
CA GLY A 63 25.22 9.97 0.43
C GLY A 63 25.32 10.66 1.79
N GLU A 64 26.13 11.74 1.86
CA GLU A 64 26.43 12.43 3.11
C GLU A 64 25.39 13.52 3.47
N GLU A 65 24.71 14.08 2.45
CA GLU A 65 23.72 15.13 2.65
C GLU A 65 22.39 14.55 3.15
N ARG A 66 21.72 15.27 4.07
CA ARG A 66 20.38 14.91 4.54
C ARG A 66 19.37 14.93 3.41
N VAL A 67 18.62 13.84 3.22
CA VAL A 67 17.64 13.65 2.14
C VAL A 67 16.20 13.57 2.66
N VAL A 68 15.22 13.62 1.76
CA VAL A 68 13.85 13.16 2.05
C VAL A 68 13.68 11.77 1.45
N PHE A 69 13.43 10.77 2.30
CA PHE A 69 13.44 9.35 1.93
C PHE A 69 12.03 8.80 1.79
N PHE A 70 11.69 8.26 0.62
CA PHE A 70 10.41 7.66 0.30
C PHE A 70 10.52 6.14 0.09
N PRO A 71 10.02 5.31 1.03
CA PRO A 71 9.93 3.87 0.84
C PRO A 71 8.72 3.52 -0.04
N GLU A 72 8.91 2.67 -1.07
CA GLU A 72 7.83 2.30 -1.98
C GLU A 72 6.98 1.13 -1.49
N ARG A 73 7.61 0.09 -0.92
CA ARG A 73 6.98 -1.18 -0.58
C ARG A 73 7.17 -1.53 0.89
N ASP A 74 6.45 -2.55 1.35
CA ASP A 74 6.52 -2.99 2.74
C ASP A 74 7.93 -3.38 3.17
N GLU A 75 8.68 -4.08 2.31
CA GLU A 75 10.08 -4.43 2.58
C GLU A 75 11.00 -3.21 2.70
N HIS A 76 10.69 -2.09 2.02
CA HIS A 76 11.45 -0.84 2.16
C HIS A 76 11.07 -0.08 3.44
N VAL A 77 9.83 -0.21 3.91
CA VAL A 77 9.44 0.28 5.23
C VAL A 77 10.10 -0.56 6.33
N GLU A 78 10.17 -1.89 6.17
CA GLU A 78 10.89 -2.76 7.11
C GLU A 78 12.38 -2.42 7.16
N PHE A 79 13.01 -2.13 6.02
CA PHE A 79 14.38 -1.59 5.99
C PHE A 79 14.47 -0.31 6.85
N ALA A 80 13.54 0.63 6.67
CA ALA A 80 13.54 1.88 7.44
C ALA A 80 13.38 1.61 8.95
N LEU A 81 12.54 0.66 9.33
CA LEU A 81 12.31 0.29 10.74
C LEU A 81 13.51 -0.44 11.38
N ARG A 82 14.25 -1.25 10.61
CA ARG A 82 15.47 -1.91 11.10
C ARG A 82 16.64 -0.95 11.29
N ASN A 83 16.73 0.06 10.43
CA ASN A 83 17.82 1.03 10.41
C ASN A 83 17.36 2.41 10.89
N TRP A 84 16.38 2.46 11.81
CA TRP A 84 15.64 3.66 12.14
C TRP A 84 16.52 4.82 12.58
N ASP A 85 17.37 4.61 13.56
CA ASP A 85 18.20 5.69 14.14
C ASP A 85 19.21 6.21 13.13
N GLU A 86 19.88 5.32 12.39
CA GLU A 86 20.84 5.71 11.37
C GLU A 86 20.16 6.44 10.20
N LEU A 87 18.99 5.96 9.76
CA LEU A 87 18.23 6.57 8.69
C LEU A 87 17.68 7.94 9.11
N LYS A 88 17.17 8.08 10.33
CA LYS A 88 16.69 9.38 10.89
C LYS A 88 17.82 10.41 11.05
N ALA A 89 19.05 9.98 11.29
CA ALA A 89 20.20 10.89 11.29
C ALA A 89 20.49 11.48 9.90
N ARG A 90 20.16 10.75 8.81
CA ARG A 90 20.48 11.10 7.42
C ARG A 90 19.28 11.56 6.59
N ALA A 91 18.05 11.27 7.03
CA ALA A 91 16.85 11.48 6.23
C ALA A 91 15.65 11.97 7.06
N ASP A 92 14.76 12.70 6.39
CA ASP A 92 13.40 12.94 6.84
C ASP A 92 12.48 11.97 6.07
N LEU A 93 11.58 11.30 6.79
CA LEU A 93 10.70 10.29 6.24
C LEU A 93 9.24 10.75 6.33
N PRO A 94 8.38 10.42 5.34
CA PRO A 94 6.94 10.61 5.45
C PRO A 94 6.31 9.53 6.34
N LEU A 95 6.86 9.35 7.53
CA LEU A 95 6.50 8.41 8.59
C LEU A 95 6.52 9.16 9.94
N PRO A 96 5.87 8.65 11.00
CA PRO A 96 5.95 9.22 12.34
C PRO A 96 7.39 9.40 12.83
N GLU A 97 7.57 10.27 13.83
CA GLU A 97 8.86 10.40 14.51
C GLU A 97 9.19 9.14 15.33
N ASP A 98 8.17 8.47 15.84
CA ASP A 98 8.28 7.21 16.58
C ASP A 98 8.02 6.01 15.68
N ALA A 99 9.02 5.12 15.58
CA ALA A 99 8.92 3.86 14.84
C ALA A 99 7.81 2.94 15.38
N GLU A 100 7.48 3.03 16.68
CA GLU A 100 6.44 2.19 17.28
C GLU A 100 5.05 2.53 16.75
N ALA A 101 4.76 3.79 16.46
CA ALA A 101 3.52 4.19 15.80
C ALA A 101 3.36 3.52 14.42
N VAL A 102 4.47 3.36 13.67
CA VAL A 102 4.48 2.62 12.41
C VAL A 102 4.22 1.13 12.64
N ARG A 103 4.93 0.51 13.62
CA ARG A 103 4.79 -0.92 13.92
C ARG A 103 3.39 -1.29 14.38
N ARG A 104 2.78 -0.50 15.27
CA ARG A 104 1.42 -0.75 15.78
C ARG A 104 0.37 -0.83 14.67
N LEU A 105 0.42 0.03 13.67
CA LEU A 105 -0.53 0.02 12.56
C LEU A 105 -0.25 -1.10 11.53
N ARG A 106 0.98 -1.60 11.44
CA ARG A 106 1.36 -2.65 10.49
C ARG A 106 1.18 -4.06 11.03
N ARG A 107 1.22 -4.24 12.35
CA ARG A 107 1.10 -5.54 13.00
C ARG A 107 -0.36 -6.01 13.00
N LYS A 108 -0.60 -7.16 12.38
CA LYS A 108 -1.95 -7.73 12.22
C LYS A 108 -2.59 -8.20 13.52
N ASP A 109 -1.79 -8.48 14.54
CA ASP A 109 -2.24 -8.84 15.90
C ASP A 109 -2.53 -7.60 16.77
N VAL A 110 -1.91 -6.46 16.47
CA VAL A 110 -2.08 -5.20 17.22
C VAL A 110 -3.13 -4.28 16.57
N LEU A 111 -3.21 -4.24 15.24
CA LEU A 111 -4.13 -3.36 14.51
C LEU A 111 -5.59 -3.45 14.98
N PRO A 112 -6.17 -4.65 15.28
CA PRO A 112 -7.53 -4.75 15.82
C PRO A 112 -7.69 -4.06 17.18
N LEU A 113 -6.66 -4.02 18.03
CA LEU A 113 -6.68 -3.33 19.31
C LEU A 113 -6.69 -1.81 19.11
N VAL A 114 -5.85 -1.28 18.19
CA VAL A 114 -5.87 0.14 17.81
C VAL A 114 -7.21 0.54 17.20
N ALA A 115 -7.80 -0.35 16.38
CA ALA A 115 -9.13 -0.12 15.82
C ALA A 115 -10.21 -0.03 16.91
N ALA A 116 -10.16 -0.90 17.93
CA ALA A 116 -11.07 -0.84 19.07
C ALA A 116 -10.88 0.44 19.89
N GLU A 117 -9.64 0.84 20.18
CA GLU A 117 -9.32 2.12 20.84
C GLU A 117 -9.90 3.33 20.09
N ALA A 118 -9.86 3.26 18.74
CA ALA A 118 -10.37 4.30 17.85
C ALA A 118 -11.89 4.21 17.58
N GLU A 119 -12.59 3.22 18.13
CA GLU A 119 -13.98 2.90 17.79
C GLU A 119 -14.19 2.71 16.27
N VAL A 120 -13.22 2.10 15.60
CA VAL A 120 -13.27 1.77 14.18
C VAL A 120 -13.62 0.29 14.03
N PRO A 121 -14.73 -0.06 13.34
CA PRO A 121 -15.10 -1.45 13.16
C PRO A 121 -14.01 -2.24 12.43
N SER A 122 -13.72 -3.44 12.93
CA SER A 122 -12.79 -4.37 12.30
C SER A 122 -13.31 -5.80 12.44
N PRO A 123 -12.97 -6.72 11.50
CA PRO A 123 -13.37 -8.12 11.62
C PRO A 123 -12.80 -8.73 12.90
N ARG A 124 -13.59 -9.58 13.55
CA ARG A 124 -13.11 -10.31 14.76
C ARG A 124 -11.85 -11.07 14.43
N THR A 125 -10.82 -10.81 15.21
CA THR A 125 -9.46 -11.33 15.00
C THR A 125 -8.94 -11.89 16.31
N VAL A 126 -8.29 -13.05 16.23
CA VAL A 126 -7.68 -13.72 17.39
C VAL A 126 -6.23 -14.06 17.06
N LEU A 127 -5.33 -13.74 17.98
CA LEU A 127 -3.97 -14.27 17.96
C LEU A 127 -4.03 -15.78 18.30
N ALA A 128 -3.59 -16.60 17.39
CA ALA A 128 -3.60 -18.06 17.53
C ALA A 128 -2.38 -18.51 18.36
N ALA A 129 -2.37 -18.13 19.64
CA ALA A 129 -1.30 -18.47 20.57
C ALA A 129 -1.21 -19.99 20.81
N ASP A 130 -2.36 -20.65 20.90
CA ASP A 130 -2.52 -22.09 21.04
C ASP A 130 -3.80 -22.58 20.35
N ASP A 131 -4.06 -23.87 20.46
CA ASP A 131 -5.19 -24.56 19.86
C ASP A 131 -6.54 -24.14 20.48
N GLU A 132 -6.55 -23.86 21.78
CA GLU A 132 -7.74 -23.44 22.52
C GLU A 132 -8.15 -22.01 22.16
N ALA A 133 -7.18 -21.11 21.91
CA ALA A 133 -7.43 -19.74 21.52
C ALA A 133 -8.26 -19.65 20.23
N VAL A 134 -8.02 -20.53 19.25
CA VAL A 134 -8.78 -20.55 18.00
C VAL A 134 -10.18 -21.15 18.19
N ARG A 135 -10.27 -22.30 18.90
CA ARG A 135 -11.54 -23.02 19.10
C ARG A 135 -12.47 -22.28 20.07
N GLY A 136 -11.92 -21.72 21.15
CA GLY A 136 -12.67 -20.99 22.17
C GLY A 136 -13.11 -19.58 21.75
N ALA A 137 -12.55 -19.04 20.69
CA ALA A 137 -12.84 -17.66 20.24
C ALA A 137 -14.26 -17.44 19.71
N GLY A 138 -15.00 -18.49 19.33
CA GLY A 138 -16.34 -18.38 18.78
C GLY A 138 -16.38 -17.56 17.48
N LEU A 139 -15.33 -17.67 16.63
CA LEU A 139 -15.26 -17.04 15.31
C LEU A 139 -16.26 -17.67 14.34
N ARG A 140 -16.83 -16.86 13.48
CA ARG A 140 -17.82 -17.27 12.46
C ARG A 140 -17.15 -17.47 11.11
N PRO A 141 -17.15 -18.71 10.56
CA PRO A 141 -16.64 -18.96 9.22
C PRO A 141 -17.42 -18.20 8.12
N PRO A 142 -16.80 -17.98 6.95
CA PRO A 142 -15.44 -18.37 6.59
C PRO A 142 -14.38 -17.53 7.33
N LEU A 143 -13.22 -18.16 7.55
CA LEU A 143 -12.09 -17.56 8.27
C LEU A 143 -10.91 -17.35 7.36
N VAL A 144 -10.06 -16.39 7.68
CA VAL A 144 -8.75 -16.21 7.04
C VAL A 144 -7.65 -16.33 8.08
N VAL A 145 -6.69 -17.22 7.79
CA VAL A 145 -5.49 -17.45 8.59
C VAL A 145 -4.33 -16.68 7.96
N LYS A 146 -3.71 -15.81 8.72
CA LYS A 146 -2.62 -14.93 8.26
C LYS A 146 -1.46 -14.98 9.24
N ALA A 147 -0.22 -14.99 8.73
CA ALA A 147 0.93 -14.78 9.62
C ALA A 147 1.05 -13.31 10.02
N VAL A 148 1.51 -13.06 11.24
CA VAL A 148 1.93 -11.75 11.70
C VAL A 148 3.09 -11.27 10.82
N GLU A 149 4.10 -12.14 10.61
CA GLU A 149 5.27 -11.96 9.73
C GLU A 149 4.93 -12.34 8.27
N GLY A 150 4.05 -11.60 7.63
CA GLY A 150 3.41 -12.02 6.37
C GLY A 150 4.35 -12.18 5.17
N GLN A 151 5.51 -11.53 5.14
CA GLN A 151 6.46 -11.65 4.03
C GLN A 151 7.25 -12.95 4.11
N GLU A 152 7.80 -13.26 5.29
CA GLU A 152 8.57 -14.48 5.53
C GLU A 152 7.69 -15.72 5.34
N TYR A 153 6.44 -15.65 5.85
CA TYR A 153 5.43 -16.67 5.62
C TYR A 153 5.16 -16.89 4.12
N ALA A 154 4.97 -15.80 3.36
CA ALA A 154 4.71 -15.91 1.92
C ALA A 154 5.88 -16.52 1.13
N LEU A 155 7.12 -16.29 1.57
CA LEU A 155 8.30 -16.95 1.00
C LEU A 155 8.34 -18.43 1.34
N ALA A 156 7.97 -18.81 2.57
CA ALA A 156 8.03 -20.20 3.04
C ALA A 156 6.88 -21.07 2.49
N PHE A 157 5.69 -20.48 2.27
CA PHE A 157 4.48 -21.23 1.91
C PHE A 157 3.97 -20.95 0.48
N GLY A 158 4.51 -19.95 -0.21
CA GLY A 158 4.09 -19.54 -1.56
C GLY A 158 2.77 -18.77 -1.63
N HIS A 159 2.12 -18.50 -0.47
CA HIS A 159 0.88 -17.73 -0.37
C HIS A 159 0.87 -16.86 0.89
N LYS A 160 0.05 -15.80 0.92
CA LYS A 160 0.01 -14.83 2.03
C LYS A 160 -1.02 -15.17 3.12
N ALA A 161 -1.99 -16.00 2.81
CA ALA A 161 -3.09 -16.34 3.69
C ALA A 161 -3.77 -17.64 3.24
N VAL A 162 -4.44 -18.31 4.17
CA VAL A 162 -5.29 -19.46 3.92
C VAL A 162 -6.73 -19.08 4.27
N VAL A 163 -7.67 -19.37 3.38
CA VAL A 163 -9.11 -19.27 3.68
C VAL A 163 -9.59 -20.62 4.15
N ALA A 164 -10.28 -20.65 5.28
CA ALA A 164 -10.83 -21.82 5.92
C ALA A 164 -12.37 -21.72 6.00
N ASP A 165 -13.07 -22.74 5.55
CA ASP A 165 -14.53 -22.77 5.55
C ASP A 165 -15.12 -23.18 6.92
N ASN A 166 -14.27 -23.63 7.84
CA ASN A 166 -14.62 -23.99 9.21
C ASN A 166 -13.43 -23.81 10.17
N VAL A 167 -13.71 -23.92 11.48
CA VAL A 167 -12.71 -23.74 12.53
C VAL A 167 -11.61 -24.81 12.52
N ASP A 168 -11.95 -26.05 12.16
CA ASP A 168 -10.98 -27.15 12.13
C ASP A 168 -9.95 -26.95 11.00
N GLU A 169 -10.37 -26.50 9.82
CA GLU A 169 -9.46 -26.13 8.73
C GLU A 169 -8.54 -24.96 9.14
N ALA A 170 -9.10 -23.93 9.79
CA ALA A 170 -8.29 -22.82 10.30
C ALA A 170 -7.25 -23.30 11.31
N HIS A 171 -7.65 -24.18 12.21
CA HIS A 171 -6.77 -24.80 13.20
C HIS A 171 -5.63 -25.59 12.54
N LEU A 172 -5.92 -26.41 11.53
CA LEU A 172 -4.89 -27.17 10.80
C LEU A 172 -3.86 -26.24 10.14
N ALA A 173 -4.34 -25.17 9.49
CA ALA A 173 -3.46 -24.16 8.86
C ALA A 173 -2.60 -23.43 9.89
N VAL A 174 -3.14 -23.12 11.07
CA VAL A 174 -2.38 -22.53 12.20
C VAL A 174 -1.29 -23.47 12.68
N ARG A 175 -1.61 -24.75 12.92
CA ARG A 175 -0.63 -25.75 13.35
C ARG A 175 0.51 -25.90 12.39
N GLU A 176 0.23 -26.09 11.10
CA GLU A 176 1.26 -26.24 10.07
C GLU A 176 2.23 -25.04 10.06
N ALA A 177 1.69 -23.82 10.21
CA ALA A 177 2.51 -22.62 10.23
C ALA A 177 3.32 -22.48 11.54
N ARG A 178 2.71 -22.80 12.69
CA ARG A 178 3.38 -22.76 14.01
C ARG A 178 4.50 -23.77 14.12
N ASP A 179 4.33 -24.98 13.55
CA ASP A 179 5.37 -26.02 13.51
C ASP A 179 6.63 -25.52 12.76
N ARG A 180 6.47 -24.51 11.90
CA ARG A 180 7.57 -23.80 11.21
C ARG A 180 7.99 -22.47 11.87
N GLY A 181 7.48 -22.19 13.07
CA GLY A 181 7.88 -21.02 13.87
C GLY A 181 7.14 -19.71 13.58
N PHE A 182 6.04 -19.73 12.81
CA PHE A 182 5.27 -18.52 12.51
C PHE A 182 4.20 -18.22 13.56
N HIS A 183 4.04 -16.92 13.88
CA HIS A 183 2.92 -16.43 14.67
C HIS A 183 1.73 -16.15 13.75
N MET A 184 0.56 -16.69 14.12
CA MET A 184 -0.63 -16.63 13.28
C MET A 184 -1.76 -15.85 13.94
N ILE A 185 -2.56 -15.18 13.11
CA ILE A 185 -3.88 -14.69 13.47
C ILE A 185 -4.95 -15.44 12.69
N VAL A 186 -6.12 -15.61 13.30
CA VAL A 186 -7.33 -16.08 12.64
C VAL A 186 -8.37 -14.95 12.69
N GLN A 187 -8.94 -14.61 11.54
CA GLN A 187 -9.84 -13.48 11.37
C GLN A 187 -11.10 -13.91 10.61
N GLU A 188 -12.26 -13.39 11.01
CA GLU A 188 -13.50 -13.54 10.24
C GLU A 188 -13.36 -12.85 8.88
N VAL A 189 -13.86 -13.49 7.82
CA VAL A 189 -13.88 -12.90 6.48
C VAL A 189 -15.13 -12.02 6.34
N VAL A 190 -14.95 -10.77 5.94
CA VAL A 190 -16.05 -9.91 5.51
C VAL A 190 -16.57 -10.47 4.16
N PRO A 191 -17.86 -10.82 4.03
CA PRO A 191 -18.39 -11.37 2.80
C PRO A 191 -18.16 -10.42 1.62
N ASP A 192 -17.83 -11.00 0.46
CA ASP A 192 -17.58 -10.26 -0.80
C ASP A 192 -16.61 -9.08 -0.68
N SER A 193 -15.75 -9.12 0.36
CA SER A 193 -14.78 -8.06 0.63
C SER A 193 -13.87 -7.75 -0.56
N HIS A 194 -13.62 -8.72 -1.43
CA HIS A 194 -12.80 -8.54 -2.63
C HIS A 194 -13.42 -7.64 -3.70
N GLU A 195 -14.75 -7.40 -3.65
CA GLU A 195 -15.50 -6.54 -4.58
C GLU A 195 -15.76 -5.14 -4.03
N ARG A 196 -15.65 -4.97 -2.71
CA ARG A 196 -16.08 -3.77 -1.99
C ARG A 196 -14.97 -3.20 -1.09
N VAL A 197 -13.74 -3.16 -1.63
CA VAL A 197 -12.60 -2.55 -0.92
C VAL A 197 -12.54 -1.07 -1.21
N TYR A 198 -12.69 -0.28 -0.16
CA TYR A 198 -12.47 1.16 -0.15
C TYR A 198 -11.14 1.48 0.52
N SER A 199 -10.56 2.60 0.16
CA SER A 199 -9.29 3.05 0.73
C SER A 199 -9.33 4.54 1.02
N LEU A 200 -8.79 4.92 2.18
CA LEU A 200 -8.30 6.27 2.43
C LEU A 200 -6.80 6.31 2.16
N LEU A 201 -6.36 7.19 1.27
CA LEU A 201 -4.98 7.64 1.21
C LEU A 201 -4.89 9.01 1.88
N ALA A 202 -4.04 9.14 2.88
CA ALA A 202 -3.82 10.39 3.59
C ALA A 202 -2.32 10.72 3.70
N TYR A 203 -2.00 12.00 3.72
CA TYR A 203 -0.77 12.52 4.28
C TYR A 203 -1.12 13.38 5.49
N ILE A 204 -0.75 12.90 6.66
CA ILE A 204 -0.88 13.63 7.92
C ILE A 204 0.43 14.39 8.13
N GLY A 205 0.36 15.71 8.13
CA GLY A 205 1.53 16.56 8.28
C GLY A 205 2.19 16.42 9.66
N ARG A 206 3.36 16.99 9.83
CA ARG A 206 4.10 16.98 11.11
C ARG A 206 3.35 17.67 12.25
N SER A 207 2.39 18.53 11.94
CA SER A 207 1.48 19.14 12.92
C SER A 207 0.40 18.18 13.45
N GLY A 208 0.24 17.00 12.85
CA GLY A 208 -0.86 16.06 13.13
C GLY A 208 -2.12 16.32 12.29
N GLU A 209 -2.13 17.37 11.46
CA GLU A 209 -3.29 17.70 10.62
C GLU A 209 -3.22 17.00 9.26
N PRO A 210 -4.36 16.55 8.71
CA PRO A 210 -4.43 15.96 7.38
C PRO A 210 -4.23 17.03 6.30
N LEU A 211 -3.07 17.01 5.63
CA LEU A 211 -2.76 17.95 4.55
C LEU A 211 -3.31 17.48 3.20
N VAL A 212 -3.40 16.18 2.99
CA VAL A 212 -3.95 15.56 1.78
C VAL A 212 -4.80 14.35 2.15
N THR A 213 -6.01 14.27 1.60
CA THR A 213 -6.87 13.10 1.72
C THR A 213 -7.53 12.75 0.39
N LEU A 214 -7.63 11.45 0.12
CA LEU A 214 -8.29 10.88 -1.05
C LEU A 214 -8.98 9.59 -0.65
N VAL A 215 -10.28 9.48 -0.93
CA VAL A 215 -11.05 8.25 -0.78
C VAL A 215 -11.37 7.67 -2.14
N GLY A 216 -11.27 6.37 -2.28
CA GLY A 216 -11.60 5.67 -3.50
C GLY A 216 -11.77 4.17 -3.28
N ARG A 217 -12.05 3.46 -4.34
CA ARG A 217 -12.29 2.02 -4.27
C ARG A 217 -11.51 1.22 -5.32
N LYS A 218 -11.25 0.00 -4.96
CA LYS A 218 -10.66 -1.02 -5.84
C LYS A 218 -11.76 -1.56 -6.77
N VAL A 219 -11.60 -1.32 -8.07
CA VAL A 219 -12.57 -1.78 -9.08
C VAL A 219 -12.23 -3.16 -9.59
N ARG A 220 -10.96 -3.41 -9.88
CA ARG A 220 -10.42 -4.72 -10.27
C ARG A 220 -9.07 -4.94 -9.65
N GLN A 221 -8.78 -6.18 -9.31
CA GLN A 221 -7.54 -6.59 -8.65
C GLN A 221 -7.01 -7.91 -9.25
N GLY A 222 -5.73 -8.12 -9.13
CA GLY A 222 -5.10 -9.39 -9.51
C GLY A 222 -4.08 -9.83 -8.46
N PRO A 223 -4.14 -11.08 -7.99
CA PRO A 223 -5.16 -12.13 -8.23
C PRO A 223 -6.60 -11.68 -7.90
N LEU A 224 -7.63 -12.37 -8.41
CA LEU A 224 -9.04 -11.98 -8.27
C LEU A 224 -9.49 -11.84 -6.80
N ARG A 225 -8.94 -12.66 -5.90
CA ARG A 225 -9.13 -12.54 -4.45
C ARG A 225 -7.83 -12.10 -3.78
N PHE A 226 -7.91 -11.14 -2.86
CA PHE A 226 -6.77 -10.62 -2.07
C PHE A 226 -5.61 -10.05 -2.91
N GLY A 227 -5.91 -9.61 -4.14
CA GLY A 227 -4.91 -9.07 -5.05
C GLY A 227 -4.68 -7.56 -4.90
N THR A 228 -3.61 -7.08 -5.53
CA THR A 228 -3.37 -5.63 -5.66
C THR A 228 -4.20 -5.04 -6.80
N SER A 229 -4.50 -3.74 -6.74
CA SER A 229 -5.32 -3.06 -7.75
C SER A 229 -4.76 -3.22 -9.18
N ALA A 230 -5.66 -3.49 -10.12
CA ALA A 230 -5.46 -3.34 -11.55
C ALA A 230 -6.17 -2.08 -12.05
N VAL A 231 -7.32 -1.78 -11.45
CA VAL A 231 -8.08 -0.53 -11.64
C VAL A 231 -8.51 -0.02 -10.28
N PHE A 232 -8.28 1.27 -10.02
CA PHE A 232 -8.72 1.99 -8.83
C PHE A 232 -9.38 3.29 -9.24
N GLU A 233 -10.48 3.67 -8.61
CA GLU A 233 -11.17 4.93 -8.92
C GLU A 233 -11.40 5.76 -7.66
N VAL A 234 -11.39 7.07 -7.81
CA VAL A 234 -11.86 7.99 -6.78
C VAL A 234 -13.36 7.78 -6.63
N ASP A 235 -13.77 7.41 -5.43
CA ASP A 235 -15.15 7.17 -5.05
C ASP A 235 -15.31 7.61 -3.59
N TYR A 236 -15.77 8.85 -3.41
CA TYR A 236 -15.80 9.48 -2.10
C TYR A 236 -16.93 8.90 -1.25
N ASP A 237 -16.58 8.37 -0.09
CA ASP A 237 -17.50 8.03 0.99
C ASP A 237 -16.98 8.71 2.29
N GLU A 238 -17.80 9.54 2.89
CA GLU A 238 -17.46 10.32 4.08
C GLU A 238 -17.12 9.42 5.28
N ARG A 239 -17.82 8.30 5.43
CA ARG A 239 -17.58 7.35 6.52
C ARG A 239 -16.18 6.73 6.45
N VAL A 240 -15.69 6.42 5.23
CA VAL A 240 -14.31 5.92 5.02
C VAL A 240 -13.29 6.98 5.42
N LEU A 241 -13.53 8.24 5.05
CA LEU A 241 -12.68 9.35 5.46
C LEU A 241 -12.63 9.50 6.98
N GLU A 242 -13.79 9.57 7.63
CA GLU A 242 -13.92 9.76 9.08
C GLU A 242 -13.30 8.62 9.87
N LEU A 243 -13.63 7.36 9.52
CA LEU A 243 -13.07 6.17 10.17
C LEU A 243 -11.55 6.11 10.04
N GLY A 244 -11.03 6.37 8.83
CA GLY A 244 -9.58 6.34 8.59
C GLY A 244 -8.84 7.46 9.32
N LEU A 245 -9.34 8.68 9.31
CA LEU A 245 -8.72 9.80 10.04
C LEU A 245 -8.80 9.61 11.56
N ARG A 246 -9.91 9.05 12.07
CA ARG A 246 -10.07 8.73 13.48
C ARG A 246 -9.04 7.68 13.92
N LEU A 247 -8.87 6.60 13.13
CA LEU A 247 -7.85 5.59 13.38
C LEU A 247 -6.44 6.20 13.46
N LEU A 248 -6.07 7.00 12.45
CA LEU A 248 -4.74 7.61 12.37
C LEU A 248 -4.49 8.59 13.52
N ARG A 249 -5.50 9.38 13.90
CA ARG A 249 -5.41 10.31 15.04
C ARG A 249 -5.23 9.57 16.36
N THR A 250 -6.03 8.52 16.62
CA THR A 250 -5.89 7.68 17.85
C THR A 250 -4.53 7.02 17.93
N ALA A 251 -3.97 6.59 16.78
CA ALA A 251 -2.63 6.03 16.72
C ALA A 251 -1.50 7.08 16.86
N GLY A 252 -1.81 8.38 16.90
CA GLY A 252 -0.80 9.44 16.87
C GLY A 252 0.04 9.45 15.59
N TYR A 253 -0.54 8.99 14.46
CA TYR A 253 0.19 8.78 13.22
C TYR A 253 0.38 10.07 12.44
N THR A 254 1.62 10.32 11.98
CA THR A 254 1.98 11.34 10.99
C THR A 254 2.62 10.69 9.76
N GLY A 255 2.60 11.37 8.61
CA GLY A 255 3.16 10.82 7.38
C GLY A 255 2.12 10.23 6.43
N ILE A 256 2.59 9.39 5.50
CA ILE A 256 1.75 8.77 4.47
C ILE A 256 1.10 7.50 5.01
N ALA A 257 -0.23 7.43 4.94
CA ALA A 257 -1.01 6.25 5.29
C ALA A 257 -2.01 5.88 4.18
N HIS A 258 -2.08 4.59 3.90
CA HIS A 258 -3.08 3.98 3.04
C HIS A 258 -3.88 2.98 3.87
N VAL A 259 -5.11 3.35 4.25
CA VAL A 259 -6.02 2.58 5.10
C VAL A 259 -7.04 1.88 4.23
N GLU A 260 -7.16 0.56 4.32
CA GLU A 260 -8.11 -0.24 3.54
C GLU A 260 -9.27 -0.73 4.40
N PHE A 261 -10.49 -0.56 3.87
CA PHE A 261 -11.74 -1.01 4.46
C PHE A 261 -12.49 -1.94 3.50
N ALA A 262 -13.18 -2.94 4.04
CA ALA A 262 -14.19 -3.67 3.31
C ALA A 262 -15.58 -3.21 3.72
N GLN A 263 -16.45 -2.94 2.77
CA GLN A 263 -17.87 -2.71 3.06
C GLN A 263 -18.60 -4.04 3.20
N ASP A 264 -19.16 -4.31 4.37
CA ASP A 264 -19.95 -5.52 4.62
C ASP A 264 -21.31 -5.40 3.88
N PRO A 265 -21.62 -6.30 2.94
CA PRO A 265 -22.86 -6.23 2.17
C PRO A 265 -24.12 -6.49 3.01
N ARG A 266 -23.97 -7.07 4.21
CA ARG A 266 -25.11 -7.42 5.09
C ARG A 266 -25.71 -6.20 5.77
N ASN A 267 -24.88 -5.20 6.13
CA ASN A 267 -25.30 -4.00 6.86
C ASN A 267 -24.76 -2.68 6.29
N GLY A 268 -23.87 -2.75 5.28
CA GLY A 268 -23.25 -1.58 4.66
C GLY A 268 -22.17 -0.91 5.51
N GLU A 269 -21.75 -1.51 6.64
CA GLU A 269 -20.69 -0.99 7.49
C GLU A 269 -19.31 -1.22 6.87
N PHE A 270 -18.40 -0.31 7.16
CA PHE A 270 -16.99 -0.46 6.77
C PHE A 270 -16.19 -1.13 7.88
N GLN A 271 -15.48 -2.19 7.53
CA GLN A 271 -14.61 -2.96 8.41
C GLN A 271 -13.15 -2.72 8.03
N LEU A 272 -12.31 -2.31 8.97
CA LEU A 272 -10.88 -2.09 8.75
C LEU A 272 -10.19 -3.41 8.37
N LEU A 273 -9.46 -3.41 7.27
CA LEU A 273 -8.70 -4.57 6.81
C LEU A 273 -7.21 -4.46 7.14
N GLU A 274 -6.59 -3.35 6.75
CA GLU A 274 -5.15 -3.12 6.92
C GLU A 274 -4.78 -1.64 6.82
N VAL A 275 -3.60 -1.30 7.35
CA VAL A 275 -2.95 -0.01 7.18
C VAL A 275 -1.58 -0.22 6.54
N ASN A 276 -1.36 0.42 5.41
CA ASN A 276 -0.08 0.45 4.72
C ASN A 276 0.56 1.84 4.94
N THR A 277 1.69 1.88 5.62
CA THR A 277 2.39 3.13 5.98
C THR A 277 3.30 3.61 4.83
N ARG A 278 2.76 3.63 3.64
CA ARG A 278 3.42 3.99 2.38
C ARG A 278 2.40 4.30 1.29
N LEU A 279 2.88 4.82 0.18
CA LEU A 279 2.05 5.01 -1.00
C LEU A 279 1.56 3.65 -1.59
N PRO A 280 0.30 3.59 -2.06
CA PRO A 280 -0.23 2.42 -2.76
C PRO A 280 0.30 2.32 -4.20
N VAL A 281 0.09 1.16 -4.84
CA VAL A 281 0.46 0.94 -6.26
C VAL A 281 -0.18 1.94 -7.21
N TRP A 282 -1.32 2.52 -6.84
CA TRP A 282 -2.03 3.54 -7.60
C TRP A 282 -1.60 4.99 -7.24
N ALA A 283 -0.41 5.16 -6.65
CA ALA A 283 0.14 6.47 -6.25
C ALA A 283 0.20 7.51 -7.38
N ALA A 284 0.30 7.08 -8.65
CA ALA A 284 0.23 8.00 -9.79
C ALA A 284 -1.10 8.80 -9.86
N LEU A 285 -2.16 8.31 -9.21
CA LEU A 285 -3.41 9.03 -9.04
C LEU A 285 -3.23 10.19 -8.05
N ALA A 286 -2.46 9.99 -6.99
CA ALA A 286 -2.17 10.99 -5.96
C ALA A 286 -0.98 11.91 -6.33
N ALA A 287 -0.23 11.58 -7.38
CA ALA A 287 0.90 12.36 -7.90
C ALA A 287 0.47 13.18 -9.15
N ASN A 288 -0.75 13.72 -9.16
CA ASN A 288 -1.24 14.58 -10.21
C ASN A 288 -1.18 16.06 -9.78
N ARG A 289 -1.22 16.99 -10.75
CA ARG A 289 -1.06 18.43 -10.50
C ARG A 289 -2.07 19.07 -9.53
N HIS A 290 -3.19 18.40 -9.24
CA HIS A 290 -4.25 18.93 -8.36
C HIS A 290 -4.13 18.40 -6.94
N LEU A 291 -3.42 17.30 -6.73
CA LEU A 291 -3.28 16.64 -5.44
C LEU A 291 -1.83 16.55 -4.97
N ASP A 292 -0.92 16.23 -5.85
CA ASP A 292 0.53 16.04 -5.73
C ASP A 292 1.07 15.70 -4.31
N LEU A 293 0.51 14.64 -3.73
CA LEU A 293 0.83 14.20 -2.37
C LEU A 293 2.34 14.04 -2.13
N PRO A 294 3.15 13.43 -3.06
CA PRO A 294 4.58 13.31 -2.84
C PRO A 294 5.28 14.67 -2.70
N LYS A 295 4.85 15.67 -3.50
CA LYS A 295 5.42 17.01 -3.43
C LYS A 295 5.04 17.74 -2.14
N ILE A 296 3.78 17.60 -1.71
CA ILE A 296 3.27 18.15 -0.46
C ILE A 296 4.02 17.55 0.72
N ALA A 297 4.19 16.22 0.75
CA ALA A 297 4.97 15.55 1.79
C ALA A 297 6.43 16.01 1.81
N TYR A 298 7.06 16.18 0.64
CA TYR A 298 8.41 16.71 0.54
C TYR A 298 8.50 18.14 1.08
N ASP A 299 7.55 19.02 0.75
CA ASP A 299 7.57 20.42 1.19
C ASP A 299 7.40 20.53 2.71
N ASP A 300 6.45 19.81 3.30
CA ASP A 300 6.26 19.76 4.75
C ASP A 300 7.52 19.22 5.47
N LEU A 301 8.10 18.11 4.99
CA LEU A 301 9.31 17.51 5.56
C LEU A 301 10.55 18.41 5.42
N THR A 302 10.57 19.29 4.43
CA THR A 302 11.66 20.28 4.26
C THR A 302 11.41 21.60 4.99
N GLY A 303 10.31 21.70 5.75
CA GLY A 303 10.00 22.87 6.58
C GLY A 303 9.31 24.00 5.85
N LYS A 304 8.75 23.76 4.67
CA LYS A 304 7.88 24.72 4.00
C LYS A 304 6.49 24.69 4.62
N GLU A 305 5.88 25.85 4.70
CA GLU A 305 4.47 25.93 5.05
C GLU A 305 3.60 25.35 3.94
N VAL A 306 2.75 24.42 4.29
CA VAL A 306 1.83 23.74 3.37
C VAL A 306 0.40 23.86 3.89
N ALA A 307 -0.47 24.45 3.09
CA ALA A 307 -1.88 24.50 3.40
C ALA A 307 -2.54 23.12 3.17
N ALA A 308 -3.46 22.74 4.06
CA ALA A 308 -4.29 21.55 3.87
C ALA A 308 -5.14 21.69 2.62
N LEU A 309 -5.16 20.66 1.78
CA LEU A 309 -6.04 20.63 0.62
C LEU A 309 -7.41 20.07 1.01
N PRO A 310 -8.50 20.54 0.37
CA PRO A 310 -9.79 19.87 0.47
C PRO A 310 -9.66 18.41 0.04
N THR A 311 -10.46 17.54 0.66
CA THR A 311 -10.52 16.12 0.25
C THR A 311 -10.77 16.02 -1.26
N PHE A 312 -9.92 15.26 -1.94
CA PHE A 312 -9.98 15.12 -3.40
C PHE A 312 -11.22 14.31 -3.80
N ARG A 313 -12.09 14.93 -4.61
CA ARG A 313 -13.38 14.34 -5.05
C ARG A 313 -13.57 14.28 -6.56
N GLU A 314 -12.58 14.74 -7.36
CA GLU A 314 -12.68 14.68 -8.82
C GLU A 314 -12.71 13.23 -9.30
N GLN A 315 -13.58 12.91 -10.27
CA GLN A 315 -13.63 11.58 -10.86
C GLN A 315 -12.37 11.29 -11.67
N LEU A 316 -11.52 10.45 -11.11
CA LEU A 316 -10.26 10.02 -11.69
C LEU A 316 -10.11 8.51 -11.52
N THR A 317 -9.76 7.82 -12.59
CA THR A 317 -9.53 6.37 -12.57
C THR A 317 -8.06 6.06 -12.85
N TRP A 318 -7.42 5.34 -11.96
CA TRP A 318 -6.09 4.79 -12.20
C TRP A 318 -6.20 3.42 -12.86
N ILE A 319 -5.36 3.19 -13.89
CA ILE A 319 -5.37 1.95 -14.67
C ILE A 319 -3.94 1.45 -14.86
N TYR A 320 -3.72 0.19 -14.48
CA TYR A 320 -2.57 -0.60 -14.88
C TYR A 320 -2.97 -1.53 -16.03
N LEU A 321 -2.86 -1.03 -17.26
CA LEU A 321 -3.43 -1.64 -18.46
C LEU A 321 -3.08 -3.12 -18.62
N ALA A 322 -1.80 -3.49 -18.50
CA ALA A 322 -1.37 -4.87 -18.73
C ALA A 322 -1.99 -5.84 -17.72
N LYS A 323 -2.03 -5.44 -16.44
CA LYS A 323 -2.65 -6.21 -15.38
C LYS A 323 -4.16 -6.27 -15.54
N ASP A 324 -4.78 -5.14 -15.93
CA ASP A 324 -6.22 -5.06 -16.10
C ASP A 324 -6.73 -5.93 -17.25
N VAL A 325 -6.02 -5.97 -18.38
CA VAL A 325 -6.32 -6.89 -19.48
C VAL A 325 -6.27 -8.36 -19.02
N TRP A 326 -5.19 -8.73 -18.30
CA TRP A 326 -5.05 -10.09 -17.80
C TRP A 326 -6.17 -10.48 -16.81
N VAL A 327 -6.48 -9.61 -15.85
CA VAL A 327 -7.57 -9.81 -14.87
C VAL A 327 -8.91 -9.89 -15.58
N SER A 328 -9.17 -8.97 -16.52
CA SER A 328 -10.43 -8.92 -17.25
C SER A 328 -10.66 -10.16 -18.13
N LEU A 329 -9.61 -10.73 -18.70
CA LEU A 329 -9.70 -12.01 -19.41
C LEU A 329 -10.06 -13.17 -18.49
N GLN A 330 -9.52 -13.20 -17.26
CA GLN A 330 -9.89 -14.20 -16.27
C GLN A 330 -11.36 -14.06 -15.84
N MET A 331 -11.81 -12.83 -15.56
CA MET A 331 -13.20 -12.53 -15.20
C MET A 331 -14.17 -12.87 -16.35
N ALA A 332 -13.79 -12.57 -17.60
CA ALA A 332 -14.60 -12.91 -18.76
C ALA A 332 -14.78 -14.43 -18.95
N ARG A 333 -13.69 -15.21 -18.73
CA ARG A 333 -13.78 -16.69 -18.74
C ARG A 333 -14.71 -17.24 -17.67
N ARG A 334 -14.83 -16.54 -16.53
CA ARG A 334 -15.76 -16.89 -15.44
C ARG A 334 -17.17 -16.29 -15.64
N ARG A 335 -17.40 -15.55 -16.73
CA ARG A 335 -18.64 -14.79 -17.00
C ARG A 335 -18.98 -13.71 -15.97
N GLU A 336 -17.97 -13.24 -15.23
CA GLU A 336 -18.08 -12.18 -14.21
C GLU A 336 -17.92 -10.77 -14.77
N LEU A 337 -17.46 -10.61 -16.03
CA LEU A 337 -17.24 -9.31 -16.68
C LEU A 337 -17.79 -9.31 -18.11
N ARG A 338 -18.60 -8.28 -18.45
CA ARG A 338 -19.09 -8.05 -19.80
C ARG A 338 -18.17 -7.10 -20.56
N ALA A 339 -17.97 -7.33 -21.87
CA ALA A 339 -17.12 -6.51 -22.71
C ALA A 339 -17.46 -5.00 -22.66
N ARG A 340 -18.76 -4.66 -22.57
CA ARG A 340 -19.22 -3.26 -22.42
C ARG A 340 -18.74 -2.60 -21.13
N GLU A 341 -18.66 -3.34 -20.04
CA GLU A 341 -18.21 -2.87 -18.72
C GLU A 341 -16.70 -2.60 -18.73
N PHE A 342 -15.95 -3.52 -19.38
CA PHE A 342 -14.54 -3.29 -19.63
C PHE A 342 -14.33 -2.00 -20.46
N ALA A 343 -14.96 -1.89 -21.63
CA ALA A 343 -14.79 -0.75 -22.53
C ALA A 343 -15.21 0.59 -21.90
N SER A 344 -16.31 0.61 -21.12
CA SER A 344 -16.82 1.83 -20.51
C SER A 344 -15.80 2.51 -19.60
N ARG A 345 -14.96 1.73 -18.90
CA ARG A 345 -13.92 2.25 -18.00
C ARG A 345 -12.80 2.97 -18.73
N TYR A 346 -12.53 2.60 -19.98
CA TYR A 346 -11.52 3.27 -20.81
C TYR A 346 -12.05 4.50 -21.53
N LEU A 347 -13.34 4.52 -21.84
CA LEU A 347 -13.98 5.58 -22.62
C LEU A 347 -14.45 6.77 -21.78
N ARG A 348 -14.77 6.56 -20.48
CA ARG A 348 -15.37 7.60 -19.62
C ARG A 348 -14.38 8.15 -18.61
N GLY A 349 -14.46 9.47 -18.35
CA GLY A 349 -13.73 10.17 -17.29
C GLY A 349 -12.22 10.30 -17.54
N ARG A 350 -11.55 11.00 -16.63
CA ARG A 350 -10.08 11.22 -16.67
C ARG A 350 -9.33 9.99 -16.17
N LYS A 351 -8.13 9.78 -16.73
CA LYS A 351 -7.31 8.59 -16.42
C LYS A 351 -5.93 8.98 -15.87
N ALA A 352 -5.55 8.38 -14.75
CA ALA A 352 -4.17 8.29 -14.31
C ALA A 352 -3.61 6.92 -14.77
N ARG A 353 -2.55 6.92 -15.54
CA ARG A 353 -1.93 5.67 -16.04
C ARG A 353 -0.83 5.24 -15.11
N ALA A 354 -0.76 3.94 -14.80
CA ALA A 354 0.19 3.38 -13.84
C ALA A 354 1.65 3.66 -14.19
N VAL A 355 2.02 3.53 -15.46
CA VAL A 355 3.42 3.62 -15.91
C VAL A 355 3.61 4.61 -17.05
N PHE A 356 2.66 4.72 -17.98
CA PHE A 356 2.81 5.57 -19.15
C PHE A 356 2.73 7.06 -18.78
N ALA A 357 3.73 7.85 -19.24
CA ALA A 357 3.69 9.31 -19.21
C ALA A 357 4.35 9.85 -20.49
N ARG A 358 3.75 10.87 -21.13
CA ARG A 358 4.24 11.42 -22.41
C ARG A 358 5.62 12.06 -22.30
N ASP A 359 5.91 12.63 -21.15
CA ASP A 359 7.16 13.32 -20.82
C ASP A 359 8.24 12.37 -20.28
N ASP A 360 7.92 11.05 -20.08
CA ASP A 360 8.83 10.06 -19.53
C ASP A 360 8.45 8.64 -20.01
N LEU A 361 8.79 8.33 -21.27
CA LEU A 361 8.32 7.12 -21.97
C LEU A 361 9.07 5.84 -21.60
N TRP A 362 10.37 5.95 -21.26
CA TRP A 362 11.23 4.79 -21.09
C TRP A 362 10.79 3.81 -20.00
N PRO A 363 10.25 4.25 -18.85
CA PRO A 363 9.68 3.31 -17.86
C PRO A 363 8.55 2.45 -18.43
N ALA A 364 7.71 3.00 -19.33
CA ALA A 364 6.64 2.24 -19.96
C ALA A 364 7.18 1.16 -20.89
N VAL A 365 8.21 1.45 -21.67
CA VAL A 365 8.90 0.46 -22.52
C VAL A 365 9.53 -0.63 -21.67
N ALA A 366 10.26 -0.25 -20.61
CA ALA A 366 10.92 -1.19 -19.72
C ALA A 366 9.92 -2.09 -18.96
N SER A 367 8.73 -1.58 -18.64
CA SER A 367 7.69 -2.35 -17.95
C SER A 367 7.17 -3.55 -18.75
N LEU A 368 7.26 -3.51 -20.08
CA LEU A 368 6.90 -4.66 -20.93
C LEU A 368 7.83 -5.84 -20.72
N GLY A 369 9.13 -5.57 -20.52
CA GLY A 369 10.13 -6.60 -20.19
C GLY A 369 9.92 -7.18 -18.76
N TYR A 370 9.54 -6.32 -17.83
CA TYR A 370 9.27 -6.72 -16.45
C TYR A 370 8.08 -7.70 -16.33
N LEU A 371 7.03 -7.51 -17.13
CA LEU A 371 5.87 -8.39 -17.17
C LEU A 371 6.22 -9.80 -17.67
N ARG A 372 7.06 -9.89 -18.73
CA ARG A 372 7.49 -11.18 -19.31
C ARG A 372 8.30 -12.04 -18.32
N SER A 373 9.00 -11.44 -17.38
CA SER A 373 9.81 -12.15 -16.39
C SER A 373 9.04 -12.67 -15.17
N ARG A 374 7.76 -12.30 -15.02
CA ARG A 374 6.87 -12.70 -13.91
C ARG A 374 5.68 -13.54 -14.36
N THR A 375 5.55 -13.85 -15.64
CA THR A 375 4.60 -14.87 -16.13
C THR A 375 5.25 -16.22 -15.85
N PRO A 376 4.61 -17.12 -15.05
CA PRO A 376 5.11 -18.45 -14.80
C PRO A 376 5.19 -19.28 -16.07
#